data_e43b3623c7bfc305a13e9e4222d4b6f0
#
_entry.id   e43b3623c7bfc305a13e9e4222d4b6f0
#
_cell.length_a   1.000
_cell.length_b   1.000
_cell.length_c   1.000
_cell.angle_alpha   90.00
_cell.angle_beta   90.00
_cell.angle_gamma   90.00
#
_symmetry.space_group_name_H-M   'P 1'
#
loop_
_entity.id
_entity.type
_entity.pdbx_description
1 polymer ?
#
loop_
_entity_poly.entity_id
_entity_poly.type
_entity_poly.pdbx_seq_one_letter_code
_entity_poly.pdbx_strand_id
1 'polypeptide(L)'
;MTASAYLDLLDELLRPGIAGLSAPLVDAQVRFVAGCQRPDGGFGGRQGGSDPYYTDFALRVLTWLAPAHEAFSRTAAYLAGRSLPPRDVVECFSLLSTRRLLERQRVGQDKGTVPFSASPAETTDENWDSPQAVLPGQLGFRTLATLSAPALDPLRLTEWLYGRLLPSGGFARTADDPRVSAYHTFLGALCFQMLGVEMPAVEDAVRAVQALRRPDGGYAELAGQSASQTNATAAALGFLTMHDGMLAENMAPAARFFAQMQSADGGLKPHAAVRGGDLLSTFTGLLTLWGLDARQQIDAAAVARFLRGAAHPGGGFLACDADDAADVEYTYYGVGTLALLRLWSTAP
;
A
#
# COMPACT_ATOMS: atom_id res chain seq x y z
N MET A 1 -12.74 -18.55 8.37
CA MET A 1 -12.68 -17.65 7.21
C MET A 1 -11.24 -17.20 7.07
N THR A 2 -10.55 -17.50 5.98
CA THR A 2 -9.21 -16.97 5.71
C THR A 2 -9.36 -15.47 5.53
N ALA A 3 -8.79 -14.67 6.45
CA ALA A 3 -8.76 -13.23 6.30
C ALA A 3 -8.08 -12.87 4.97
N SER A 4 -8.77 -12.18 4.09
CA SER A 4 -8.18 -11.68 2.85
C SER A 4 -6.99 -10.79 3.21
N ALA A 5 -5.88 -10.93 2.48
CA ALA A 5 -4.69 -10.13 2.76
C ALA A 5 -5.01 -8.62 2.57
N TYR A 6 -4.49 -7.78 3.44
CA TYR A 6 -4.74 -6.33 3.43
C TYR A 6 -4.56 -5.70 2.04
N LEU A 7 -3.47 -6.06 1.36
CA LEU A 7 -3.19 -5.55 0.01
C LEU A 7 -4.18 -6.06 -1.05
N ASP A 8 -4.77 -7.24 -0.87
CA ASP A 8 -5.80 -7.77 -1.77
C ASP A 8 -7.11 -7.00 -1.59
N LEU A 9 -7.48 -6.72 -0.34
CA LEU A 9 -8.66 -5.88 -0.03
C LEU A 9 -8.51 -4.47 -0.59
N LEU A 10 -7.31 -3.88 -0.53
CA LEU A 10 -7.03 -2.58 -1.13
C LEU A 10 -7.21 -2.62 -2.66
N ASP A 11 -6.62 -3.61 -3.33
CA ASP A 11 -6.76 -3.78 -4.77
C ASP A 11 -8.23 -3.98 -5.18
N GLU A 12 -9.00 -4.79 -4.43
CA GLU A 12 -10.42 -5.02 -4.66
C GLU A 12 -11.25 -3.76 -4.44
N LEU A 13 -10.99 -3.00 -3.39
CA LEU A 13 -11.65 -1.72 -3.12
C LEU A 13 -11.46 -0.73 -4.27
N LEU A 14 -10.23 -0.57 -4.76
CA LEU A 14 -9.92 0.45 -5.78
C LEU A 14 -10.34 0.05 -7.19
N ARG A 15 -10.52 -1.24 -7.46
CA ARG A 15 -10.82 -1.79 -8.80
C ARG A 15 -11.95 -1.09 -9.54
N PRO A 16 -13.15 -0.87 -8.97
CA PRO A 16 -14.23 -0.20 -9.71
C PRO A 16 -13.91 1.26 -10.06
N GLY A 17 -13.22 1.97 -9.15
CA GLY A 17 -12.76 3.33 -9.40
C GLY A 17 -11.73 3.42 -10.53
N ILE A 18 -10.78 2.47 -10.56
CA ILE A 18 -9.76 2.36 -11.60
C ILE A 18 -10.39 2.02 -12.95
N ALA A 19 -11.32 1.04 -12.99
CA ALA A 19 -12.02 0.65 -14.23
C ALA A 19 -12.80 1.82 -14.87
N GLY A 20 -13.17 2.82 -14.08
CA GLY A 20 -13.86 4.03 -14.58
C GLY A 20 -12.93 5.14 -15.07
N LEU A 21 -11.60 5.00 -15.02
CA LEU A 21 -10.67 6.02 -15.52
C LEU A 21 -10.73 6.12 -17.05
N SER A 22 -10.54 7.33 -17.60
CA SER A 22 -10.54 7.53 -19.05
C SER A 22 -9.29 6.96 -19.70
N ALA A 23 -9.42 6.41 -20.90
CA ALA A 23 -8.30 5.84 -21.65
C ALA A 23 -7.13 6.83 -21.84
N PRO A 24 -7.33 8.10 -22.20
CA PRO A 24 -6.20 9.04 -22.32
C PRO A 24 -5.43 9.25 -21.01
N LEU A 25 -6.13 9.24 -19.85
CA LEU A 25 -5.50 9.35 -18.56
C LEU A 25 -4.68 8.09 -18.25
N VAL A 26 -5.27 6.91 -18.45
CA VAL A 26 -4.59 5.61 -18.26
C VAL A 26 -3.33 5.55 -19.11
N ASP A 27 -3.43 5.86 -20.41
CA ASP A 27 -2.30 5.84 -21.34
C ASP A 27 -1.18 6.80 -20.93
N ALA A 28 -1.52 8.00 -20.43
CA ALA A 28 -0.53 8.96 -19.94
C ALA A 28 0.23 8.42 -18.73
N GLN A 29 -0.49 7.83 -17.76
CA GLN A 29 0.14 7.29 -16.55
C GLN A 29 0.99 6.05 -16.86
N VAL A 30 0.49 5.16 -17.73
CA VAL A 30 1.25 3.96 -18.15
C VAL A 30 2.54 4.35 -18.86
N ARG A 31 2.48 5.29 -19.83
CA ARG A 31 3.70 5.78 -20.51
C ARG A 31 4.70 6.40 -19.55
N PHE A 32 4.22 7.22 -18.61
CA PHE A 32 5.07 7.85 -17.61
C PHE A 32 5.79 6.79 -16.75
N VAL A 33 5.03 5.87 -16.14
CA VAL A 33 5.58 4.84 -15.26
C VAL A 33 6.53 3.91 -16.04
N ALA A 34 6.13 3.45 -17.23
CA ALA A 34 6.99 2.59 -18.05
C ALA A 34 8.30 3.30 -18.45
N GLY A 35 8.26 4.61 -18.71
CA GLY A 35 9.44 5.43 -18.98
C GLY A 35 10.42 5.54 -17.80
N CYS A 36 9.99 5.28 -16.58
CA CYS A 36 10.84 5.26 -15.38
C CYS A 36 11.61 3.94 -15.21
N GLN A 37 11.32 2.89 -16.01
CA GLN A 37 12.03 1.62 -15.91
C GLN A 37 13.49 1.75 -16.38
N ARG A 38 14.40 1.28 -15.57
CA ARG A 38 15.84 1.32 -15.83
C ARG A 38 16.29 0.11 -16.67
N PRO A 39 17.51 0.15 -17.27
CA PRO A 39 18.03 -0.94 -18.09
C PRO A 39 18.11 -2.30 -17.39
N ASP A 40 18.31 -2.32 -16.06
CA ASP A 40 18.35 -3.54 -15.23
C ASP A 40 16.97 -4.14 -14.95
N GLY A 41 15.89 -3.46 -15.36
CA GLY A 41 14.50 -3.89 -15.20
C GLY A 41 13.82 -3.41 -13.92
N GLY A 42 14.53 -2.77 -13.00
CA GLY A 42 13.95 -2.09 -11.85
C GLY A 42 13.46 -0.68 -12.21
N PHE A 43 12.87 0.01 -11.24
CA PHE A 43 12.44 1.39 -11.38
C PHE A 43 13.18 2.27 -10.37
N GLY A 44 13.49 3.49 -10.79
CA GLY A 44 14.10 4.49 -9.93
C GLY A 44 13.15 5.63 -9.61
N GLY A 45 13.48 6.40 -8.58
CA GLY A 45 12.87 7.69 -8.31
C GLY A 45 13.39 8.76 -9.28
N ARG A 46 13.28 10.02 -8.88
CA ARG A 46 13.73 11.18 -9.68
C ARG A 46 15.22 11.17 -9.99
N GLN A 47 16.01 10.61 -9.08
CA GLN A 47 17.47 10.50 -9.19
C GLN A 47 17.92 9.10 -8.81
N GLY A 48 19.12 8.73 -9.27
CA GLY A 48 19.75 7.45 -8.93
C GLY A 48 19.35 6.28 -9.84
N GLY A 49 19.77 5.08 -9.43
CA GLY A 49 19.49 3.81 -10.10
C GLY A 49 18.15 3.21 -9.68
N SER A 50 17.99 1.92 -10.00
CA SER A 50 16.83 1.15 -9.56
C SER A 50 16.83 0.94 -8.05
N ASP A 51 15.63 1.09 -7.45
CA ASP A 51 15.41 0.85 -6.03
C ASP A 51 14.16 -0.02 -5.84
N PRO A 52 14.16 -1.01 -4.93
CA PRO A 52 12.99 -1.85 -4.65
C PRO A 52 11.74 -1.05 -4.28
N TYR A 53 11.89 0.03 -3.54
CA TYR A 53 10.80 0.91 -3.12
C TYR A 53 10.04 1.50 -4.32
N TYR A 54 10.75 2.16 -5.23
CA TYR A 54 10.13 2.72 -6.44
C TYR A 54 9.66 1.62 -7.41
N THR A 55 10.32 0.47 -7.43
CA THR A 55 9.92 -0.68 -8.25
C THR A 55 8.56 -1.23 -7.80
N ASP A 56 8.31 -1.33 -6.50
CA ASP A 56 7.01 -1.76 -5.96
C ASP A 56 5.89 -0.79 -6.38
N PHE A 57 6.07 0.51 -6.19
CA PHE A 57 5.07 1.51 -6.60
C PHE A 57 4.77 1.48 -8.11
N ALA A 58 5.82 1.39 -8.93
CA ALA A 58 5.65 1.30 -10.38
C ALA A 58 4.82 0.07 -10.78
N LEU A 59 5.14 -1.10 -10.22
CA LEU A 59 4.39 -2.32 -10.51
C LEU A 59 2.97 -2.30 -9.99
N ARG A 60 2.69 -1.65 -8.86
CA ARG A 60 1.31 -1.45 -8.37
C ARG A 60 0.50 -0.63 -9.38
N VAL A 61 1.05 0.50 -9.86
CA VAL A 61 0.37 1.30 -10.88
C VAL A 61 0.14 0.49 -12.16
N LEU A 62 1.16 -0.22 -12.66
CA LEU A 62 1.02 -1.05 -13.86
C LEU A 62 0.05 -2.22 -13.65
N THR A 63 -0.01 -2.82 -12.47
CA THR A 63 -1.00 -3.86 -12.14
C THR A 63 -2.43 -3.32 -12.26
N TRP A 64 -2.66 -2.08 -11.86
CA TRP A 64 -3.98 -1.45 -11.96
C TRP A 64 -4.35 -1.01 -13.37
N LEU A 65 -3.39 -0.46 -14.12
CA LEU A 65 -3.67 0.24 -15.39
C LEU A 65 -3.33 -0.58 -16.63
N ALA A 66 -2.32 -1.45 -16.58
CA ALA A 66 -1.81 -2.22 -17.72
C ALA A 66 -1.21 -3.56 -17.26
N PRO A 67 -2.02 -4.50 -16.74
CA PRO A 67 -1.52 -5.73 -16.13
C PRO A 67 -0.74 -6.65 -17.09
N ALA A 68 -0.89 -6.52 -18.40
CA ALA A 68 -0.14 -7.27 -19.40
C ALA A 68 1.13 -6.57 -19.91
N HIS A 69 1.56 -5.46 -19.28
CA HIS A 69 2.70 -4.68 -19.75
C HIS A 69 4.02 -5.44 -19.66
N GLU A 70 4.90 -5.32 -20.66
CA GLU A 70 6.19 -6.01 -20.75
C GLU A 70 7.17 -5.73 -19.60
N ALA A 71 6.99 -4.61 -18.92
CA ALA A 71 7.80 -4.23 -17.75
C ALA A 71 7.88 -5.31 -16.67
N PHE A 72 6.80 -6.12 -16.51
CA PHE A 72 6.77 -7.19 -15.49
C PHE A 72 7.87 -8.24 -15.73
N SER A 73 8.11 -8.65 -16.98
CA SER A 73 9.14 -9.64 -17.29
C SER A 73 10.55 -9.12 -17.01
N ARG A 74 10.82 -7.86 -17.32
CA ARG A 74 12.11 -7.21 -17.02
C ARG A 74 12.31 -7.04 -15.50
N THR A 75 11.25 -6.67 -14.77
CA THR A 75 11.33 -6.56 -13.30
C THR A 75 11.54 -7.92 -12.62
N ALA A 76 11.05 -9.01 -13.21
CA ALA A 76 11.35 -10.35 -12.68
C ALA A 76 12.85 -10.66 -12.72
N ALA A 77 13.56 -10.25 -13.78
CA ALA A 77 15.03 -10.39 -13.87
C ALA A 77 15.75 -9.50 -12.84
N TYR A 78 15.29 -8.24 -12.68
CA TYR A 78 15.82 -7.34 -11.64
C TYR A 78 15.70 -7.95 -10.24
N LEU A 79 14.51 -8.48 -9.91
CA LEU A 79 14.25 -9.07 -8.60
C LEU A 79 15.12 -10.30 -8.34
N ALA A 80 15.33 -11.14 -9.37
CA ALA A 80 16.19 -12.33 -9.27
C ALA A 80 17.67 -11.99 -8.98
N GLY A 81 18.13 -10.82 -9.38
CA GLY A 81 19.48 -10.33 -9.12
C GLY A 81 19.69 -9.69 -7.74
N ARG A 82 18.67 -9.58 -6.90
CA ARG A 82 18.80 -8.94 -5.58
C ARG A 82 19.40 -9.88 -4.55
N SER A 83 20.16 -9.31 -3.62
CA SER A 83 20.82 -10.05 -2.53
C SER A 83 20.10 -9.87 -1.21
N LEU A 84 20.24 -10.87 -0.30
CA LEU A 84 19.83 -10.79 1.10
C LEU A 84 21.03 -10.37 1.97
N PRO A 85 20.77 -9.81 3.15
CA PRO A 85 19.47 -9.42 3.71
C PRO A 85 18.98 -8.06 3.17
N PRO A 86 17.67 -7.74 3.32
CA PRO A 86 17.17 -6.38 3.10
C PRO A 86 17.87 -5.38 4.03
N ARG A 87 17.99 -4.13 3.61
CA ARG A 87 18.57 -3.05 4.43
C ARG A 87 17.68 -2.72 5.64
N ASP A 88 16.38 -2.67 5.41
CA ASP A 88 15.36 -2.31 6.39
C ASP A 88 14.00 -2.94 6.06
N VAL A 89 13.01 -2.71 6.92
CA VAL A 89 11.65 -3.24 6.77
C VAL A 89 10.94 -2.69 5.52
N VAL A 90 11.26 -1.47 5.10
CA VAL A 90 10.68 -0.86 3.88
C VAL A 90 11.16 -1.60 2.64
N GLU A 91 12.47 -1.88 2.54
CA GLU A 91 13.01 -2.68 1.44
C GLU A 91 12.46 -4.12 1.46
N CYS A 92 12.37 -4.74 2.64
CA CYS A 92 11.78 -6.08 2.79
C CYS A 92 10.35 -6.12 2.26
N PHE A 93 9.53 -5.18 2.68
CA PHE A 93 8.16 -5.03 2.21
C PHE A 93 8.11 -4.84 0.68
N SER A 94 8.92 -3.94 0.13
CA SER A 94 8.94 -3.64 -1.29
C SER A 94 9.33 -4.86 -2.14
N LEU A 95 10.31 -5.64 -1.70
CA LEU A 95 10.73 -6.89 -2.35
C LEU A 95 9.62 -7.95 -2.32
N LEU A 96 8.98 -8.16 -1.16
CA LEU A 96 7.89 -9.13 -1.01
C LEU A 96 6.65 -8.72 -1.82
N SER A 97 6.30 -7.44 -1.80
CA SER A 97 5.18 -6.90 -2.57
C SER A 97 5.42 -6.99 -4.08
N THR A 98 6.61 -6.60 -4.55
CA THR A 98 7.02 -6.77 -5.97
C THR A 98 6.89 -8.23 -6.40
N ARG A 99 7.40 -9.17 -5.60
CA ARG A 99 7.29 -10.60 -5.85
C ARG A 99 5.83 -11.04 -5.96
N ARG A 100 4.98 -10.67 -4.99
CA ARG A 100 3.54 -10.99 -4.99
C ARG A 100 2.86 -10.52 -6.29
N LEU A 101 3.15 -9.30 -6.74
CA LEU A 101 2.61 -8.75 -7.98
C LEU A 101 3.04 -9.57 -9.22
N LEU A 102 4.32 -9.93 -9.31
CA LEU A 102 4.85 -10.77 -10.40
C LEU A 102 4.23 -12.19 -10.42
N GLU A 103 4.02 -12.80 -9.25
CA GLU A 103 3.39 -14.11 -9.14
C GLU A 103 1.93 -14.08 -9.59
N ARG A 104 1.18 -13.04 -9.21
CA ARG A 104 -0.21 -12.84 -9.66
C ARG A 104 -0.31 -12.71 -11.18
N GLN A 105 0.62 -12.00 -11.81
CA GLN A 105 0.66 -11.85 -13.26
C GLN A 105 0.86 -13.21 -13.98
N ARG A 106 1.74 -14.06 -13.48
CA ARG A 106 1.99 -15.39 -14.05
C ARG A 106 0.75 -16.29 -13.96
N VAL A 107 0.10 -16.33 -12.79
CA VAL A 107 -1.13 -17.13 -12.59
C VAL A 107 -2.27 -16.66 -13.50
N GLY A 108 -2.37 -15.35 -13.75
CA GLY A 108 -3.35 -14.79 -14.69
C GLY A 108 -3.08 -15.19 -16.14
N GLN A 109 -1.81 -15.26 -16.55
CA GLN A 109 -1.43 -15.69 -17.91
C GLN A 109 -1.66 -17.19 -18.14
N ASP A 110 -1.40 -18.05 -17.14
CA ASP A 110 -1.61 -19.50 -17.23
C ASP A 110 -3.09 -19.90 -17.30
N LYS A 111 -4.00 -19.07 -16.80
CA LYS A 111 -5.46 -19.31 -16.83
C LYS A 111 -6.17 -18.75 -18.07
N GLY A 112 -5.42 -18.25 -19.06
CA GLY A 112 -5.98 -17.62 -20.26
C GLY A 112 -6.77 -16.36 -19.88
N THR A 113 -6.16 -15.21 -20.05
CA THR A 113 -6.65 -13.85 -19.79
C THR A 113 -8.16 -13.70 -19.66
N VAL A 114 -8.64 -13.52 -18.44
CA VAL A 114 -9.88 -12.79 -18.24
C VAL A 114 -9.50 -11.30 -18.21
N PRO A 115 -9.93 -10.52 -19.21
CA PRO A 115 -9.65 -9.08 -19.19
C PRO A 115 -10.28 -8.47 -17.94
N PHE A 116 -9.60 -7.48 -17.36
CA PHE A 116 -10.06 -6.70 -16.20
C PHE A 116 -11.40 -5.95 -16.41
N SER A 117 -12.08 -6.17 -17.54
CA SER A 117 -13.28 -5.48 -18.01
C SER A 117 -14.57 -6.29 -17.99
N ALA A 118 -14.72 -7.35 -17.18
CA ALA A 118 -15.98 -8.09 -17.11
C ALA A 118 -16.80 -7.67 -15.89
N SER A 119 -17.95 -7.00 -16.14
CA SER A 119 -19.08 -6.87 -15.20
C SER A 119 -19.47 -8.22 -14.60
N PRO A 120 -19.94 -8.26 -13.35
CA PRO A 120 -20.44 -9.49 -12.76
C PRO A 120 -21.74 -9.90 -13.48
N ALA A 121 -21.67 -10.97 -14.28
CA ALA A 121 -22.86 -11.67 -14.71
C ALA A 121 -23.29 -12.60 -13.56
N GLU A 122 -24.55 -12.47 -13.18
CA GLU A 122 -25.25 -13.40 -12.29
C GLU A 122 -25.07 -14.85 -12.75
N THR A 123 -24.49 -15.67 -11.90
CA THR A 123 -24.64 -17.14 -12.01
C THR A 123 -25.23 -17.66 -10.73
N THR A 124 -26.53 -17.95 -10.81
CA THR A 124 -27.25 -18.90 -9.96
C THR A 124 -26.77 -20.31 -10.25
N ASP A 125 -26.70 -21.09 -9.21
CA ASP A 125 -26.84 -22.53 -9.04
C ASP A 125 -25.64 -23.36 -8.60
N GLU A 126 -25.80 -23.75 -7.35
CA GLU A 126 -25.75 -25.09 -6.74
C GLU A 126 -24.87 -26.18 -7.38
N ASN A 127 -23.72 -26.45 -6.73
CA ASN A 127 -23.37 -27.83 -6.34
C ASN A 127 -22.24 -27.85 -5.30
N TRP A 128 -22.61 -28.04 -4.05
CA TRP A 128 -21.70 -28.31 -2.92
C TRP A 128 -21.73 -29.80 -2.65
N ASP A 129 -20.86 -30.57 -3.33
CA ASP A 129 -20.47 -31.88 -2.79
C ASP A 129 -19.02 -32.20 -3.14
N SER A 130 -18.22 -32.07 -2.10
CA SER A 130 -17.06 -32.89 -1.72
C SER A 130 -15.69 -32.74 -2.37
N PRO A 131 -14.68 -33.29 -1.70
CA PRO A 131 -13.85 -32.61 -0.72
C PRO A 131 -12.36 -32.81 -1.03
N GLN A 132 -11.60 -31.99 -0.60
CA GLN A 132 -10.28 -32.13 0.04
C GLN A 132 -9.75 -30.74 0.26
N ALA A 133 -10.00 -30.25 1.46
CA ALA A 133 -9.43 -28.99 1.94
C ALA A 133 -7.91 -29.12 1.96
N VAL A 134 -7.28 -28.61 0.90
CA VAL A 134 -5.86 -28.25 0.95
C VAL A 134 -5.80 -27.02 1.84
N LEU A 135 -5.16 -27.15 3.00
CA LEU A 135 -4.97 -26.08 3.96
C LEU A 135 -4.35 -24.85 3.24
N PRO A 136 -4.89 -23.64 3.41
CA PRO A 136 -4.46 -22.44 2.66
C PRO A 136 -2.97 -22.09 2.82
N GLY A 137 -2.32 -22.49 3.92
CA GLY A 137 -0.88 -22.35 4.15
C GLY A 137 0.00 -23.17 3.19
N GLN A 138 -0.50 -24.25 2.60
CA GLN A 138 0.27 -25.08 1.65
C GLN A 138 0.26 -24.54 0.22
N LEU A 139 -0.74 -23.75 -0.18
CA LEU A 139 -0.73 -23.10 -1.49
C LEU A 139 0.29 -21.94 -1.55
N GLY A 140 0.44 -21.16 -0.49
CA GLY A 140 1.44 -20.10 -0.42
C GLY A 140 2.87 -20.63 -0.60
N PHE A 141 3.21 -21.74 0.06
CA PHE A 141 4.55 -22.33 -0.01
C PHE A 141 4.90 -22.97 -1.37
N ARG A 142 3.94 -23.48 -2.11
CA ARG A 142 4.18 -24.11 -3.43
C ARG A 142 4.41 -23.07 -4.52
N THR A 143 3.75 -21.92 -4.46
CA THR A 143 3.92 -20.84 -5.44
C THR A 143 5.25 -20.09 -5.25
N LEU A 144 5.74 -20.03 -4.00
CA LEU A 144 7.02 -19.40 -3.65
C LEU A 144 8.26 -20.08 -4.26
N ALA A 145 8.18 -21.37 -4.63
CA ALA A 145 9.30 -22.13 -5.18
C ALA A 145 9.57 -21.86 -6.67
N THR A 146 8.70 -21.16 -7.39
CA THR A 146 8.81 -20.99 -8.86
C THR A 146 9.59 -19.76 -9.31
N LEU A 147 9.77 -18.75 -8.45
CA LEU A 147 10.76 -17.69 -8.67
C LEU A 147 12.04 -18.08 -7.93
N SER A 148 12.97 -18.70 -8.66
CA SER A 148 14.28 -19.07 -8.15
C SER A 148 15.16 -17.83 -7.93
N ALA A 149 14.78 -17.00 -6.95
CA ALA A 149 15.59 -15.88 -6.49
C ALA A 149 16.06 -16.19 -5.07
N PRO A 150 17.36 -16.53 -4.86
CA PRO A 150 17.93 -16.78 -3.53
C PRO A 150 17.66 -15.63 -2.54
N ALA A 151 17.51 -14.41 -3.08
CA ALA A 151 17.22 -13.20 -2.33
C ALA A 151 15.84 -13.15 -1.68
N LEU A 152 14.93 -14.08 -1.99
CA LEU A 152 13.56 -14.07 -1.49
C LEU A 152 13.17 -15.41 -0.86
N ASP A 153 14.16 -16.09 -0.28
CA ASP A 153 13.92 -17.28 0.53
C ASP A 153 13.03 -16.90 1.73
N PRO A 154 11.79 -17.42 1.81
CA PRO A 154 10.84 -17.05 2.84
C PRO A 154 11.34 -17.34 4.26
N LEU A 155 12.11 -18.42 4.45
CA LEU A 155 12.63 -18.78 5.76
C LEU A 155 13.66 -17.75 6.23
N ARG A 156 14.60 -17.38 5.36
CA ARG A 156 15.62 -16.37 5.67
C ARG A 156 15.04 -14.98 5.90
N LEU A 157 14.00 -14.60 5.14
CA LEU A 157 13.29 -13.34 5.37
C LEU A 157 12.50 -13.35 6.69
N THR A 158 11.88 -14.48 7.03
CA THR A 158 11.19 -14.65 8.32
C THR A 158 12.16 -14.54 9.49
N GLU A 159 13.30 -15.23 9.45
CA GLU A 159 14.35 -15.13 10.45
C GLU A 159 14.89 -13.71 10.58
N TRP A 160 15.11 -13.03 9.44
CA TRP A 160 15.55 -11.64 9.42
C TRP A 160 14.52 -10.69 10.06
N LEU A 161 13.21 -10.88 9.78
CA LEU A 161 12.13 -10.10 10.40
C LEU A 161 12.04 -10.34 11.90
N TYR A 162 12.18 -11.59 12.35
CA TYR A 162 12.22 -11.92 13.79
C TYR A 162 13.35 -11.20 14.52
N GLY A 163 14.53 -11.12 13.89
CA GLY A 163 15.68 -10.40 14.44
C GLY A 163 15.50 -8.87 14.49
N ARG A 164 14.43 -8.31 13.88
CA ARG A 164 14.10 -6.88 13.87
C ARG A 164 12.94 -6.49 14.76
N LEU A 165 12.24 -7.47 15.32
CA LEU A 165 11.20 -7.22 16.30
C LEU A 165 11.78 -6.62 17.58
N LEU A 166 11.14 -5.58 18.09
CA LEU A 166 11.49 -4.99 19.37
C LEU A 166 10.97 -5.86 20.53
N PRO A 167 11.67 -5.89 21.68
CA PRO A 167 11.16 -6.56 22.87
C PRO A 167 9.81 -6.01 23.38
N SER A 168 9.52 -4.74 23.07
CA SER A 168 8.24 -4.07 23.37
C SER A 168 7.13 -4.40 22.36
N GLY A 169 7.39 -5.24 21.38
CA GLY A 169 6.54 -5.50 20.22
C GLY A 169 6.74 -4.46 19.11
N GLY A 170 6.39 -4.87 17.88
CA GLY A 170 6.49 -4.00 16.69
C GLY A 170 7.91 -3.79 16.18
N PHE A 171 8.09 -2.77 15.35
CA PHE A 171 9.33 -2.49 14.64
C PHE A 171 9.81 -1.06 14.87
N ALA A 172 11.13 -0.90 14.95
CA ALA A 172 11.80 0.40 14.98
C ALA A 172 11.95 0.98 13.55
N ARG A 173 12.12 2.29 13.48
CA ARG A 173 12.45 2.98 12.23
C ARG A 173 13.86 2.64 11.76
N THR A 174 14.82 2.61 12.67
CA THR A 174 16.23 2.30 12.44
C THR A 174 16.75 1.38 13.52
N ALA A 175 17.88 0.69 13.26
CA ALA A 175 18.48 -0.21 14.24
C ALA A 175 18.97 0.52 15.52
N ASP A 176 19.32 1.79 15.41
CA ASP A 176 19.86 2.59 16.52
C ASP A 176 18.77 3.27 17.36
N ASP A 177 17.51 3.24 16.93
CA ASP A 177 16.39 3.84 17.64
C ASP A 177 15.42 2.75 18.12
N PRO A 178 15.43 2.38 19.42
CA PRO A 178 14.62 1.28 19.93
C PRO A 178 13.14 1.63 20.10
N ARG A 179 12.69 2.80 19.63
CA ARG A 179 11.29 3.22 19.73
C ARG A 179 10.45 2.57 18.65
N VAL A 180 9.26 2.09 19.04
CA VAL A 180 8.28 1.58 18.09
C VAL A 180 7.86 2.68 17.12
N SER A 181 7.86 2.34 15.83
CA SER A 181 7.35 3.15 14.73
C SER A 181 6.00 2.60 14.25
N ALA A 182 5.00 3.47 14.13
CA ALA A 182 3.69 3.09 13.61
C ALA A 182 3.80 2.54 12.19
N TYR A 183 4.51 3.26 11.31
CA TYR A 183 4.68 2.89 9.90
C TYR A 183 5.47 1.59 9.72
N HIS A 184 6.63 1.44 10.39
CA HIS A 184 7.45 0.25 10.25
C HIS A 184 6.79 -0.99 10.87
N THR A 185 5.99 -0.84 11.95
CA THR A 185 5.21 -1.92 12.52
C THR A 185 4.12 -2.40 11.56
N PHE A 186 3.42 -1.47 10.90
CA PHE A 186 2.44 -1.81 9.87
C PHE A 186 3.09 -2.54 8.68
N LEU A 187 4.22 -2.04 8.15
CA LEU A 187 4.93 -2.71 7.06
C LEU A 187 5.46 -4.09 7.47
N GLY A 188 5.97 -4.25 8.70
CA GLY A 188 6.41 -5.54 9.22
C GLY A 188 5.28 -6.55 9.29
N ALA A 189 4.09 -6.13 9.75
CA ALA A 189 2.90 -6.99 9.77
C ALA A 189 2.48 -7.42 8.35
N LEU A 190 2.54 -6.50 7.38
CA LEU A 190 2.30 -6.82 5.97
C LEU A 190 3.34 -7.83 5.42
N CYS A 191 4.61 -7.72 5.84
CA CYS A 191 5.63 -8.70 5.47
C CYS A 191 5.29 -10.09 6.00
N PHE A 192 4.92 -10.23 7.28
CA PHE A 192 4.47 -11.49 7.86
C PHE A 192 3.25 -12.05 7.13
N GLN A 193 2.26 -11.21 6.82
CA GLN A 193 1.07 -11.61 6.07
C GLN A 193 1.44 -12.13 4.65
N MET A 194 2.35 -11.46 3.93
CA MET A 194 2.80 -11.91 2.60
C MET A 194 3.62 -13.19 2.65
N LEU A 195 4.33 -13.45 3.75
CA LEU A 195 5.07 -14.70 3.99
C LEU A 195 4.16 -15.84 4.44
N GLY A 196 2.90 -15.56 4.80
CA GLY A 196 1.96 -16.54 5.35
C GLY A 196 2.35 -17.04 6.74
N VAL A 197 3.03 -16.21 7.52
CA VAL A 197 3.53 -16.51 8.86
C VAL A 197 2.87 -15.58 9.87
N GLU A 198 2.52 -16.09 11.04
CA GLU A 198 2.00 -15.25 12.12
C GLU A 198 3.08 -14.32 12.67
N MET A 199 2.72 -13.07 12.93
CA MET A 199 3.59 -12.10 13.58
C MET A 199 3.70 -12.47 15.08
N PRO A 200 4.91 -12.72 15.62
CA PRO A 200 5.06 -13.02 17.03
C PRO A 200 4.83 -11.77 17.90
N ALA A 201 4.43 -11.98 19.15
CA ALA A 201 4.17 -10.90 20.13
C ALA A 201 3.21 -9.82 19.59
N VAL A 202 2.19 -10.22 18.83
CA VAL A 202 1.25 -9.29 18.18
C VAL A 202 0.48 -8.45 19.20
N GLU A 203 0.12 -9.01 20.37
CA GLU A 203 -0.56 -8.28 21.45
C GLU A 203 0.34 -7.17 22.04
N ASP A 204 1.66 -7.42 22.14
CA ASP A 204 2.61 -6.40 22.58
C ASP A 204 2.71 -5.29 21.54
N ALA A 205 2.79 -5.65 20.27
CA ALA A 205 2.80 -4.68 19.18
C ALA A 205 1.50 -3.85 19.12
N VAL A 206 0.34 -4.47 19.34
CA VAL A 206 -0.95 -3.77 19.43
C VAL A 206 -0.92 -2.75 20.56
N ARG A 207 -0.48 -3.14 21.77
CA ARG A 207 -0.37 -2.22 22.91
C ARG A 207 0.62 -1.09 22.63
N ALA A 208 1.76 -1.40 22.01
CA ALA A 208 2.77 -0.41 21.68
C ALA A 208 2.27 0.62 20.64
N VAL A 209 1.54 0.18 19.62
CA VAL A 209 0.93 1.07 18.62
C VAL A 209 -0.21 1.89 19.23
N GLN A 210 -1.07 1.28 20.06
CA GLN A 210 -2.12 2.03 20.80
C GLN A 210 -1.54 3.15 21.67
N ALA A 211 -0.35 2.96 22.27
CA ALA A 211 0.33 3.97 23.07
C ALA A 211 0.85 5.17 22.25
N LEU A 212 0.90 5.05 20.92
CA LEU A 212 1.25 6.17 20.02
C LEU A 212 0.09 7.15 19.81
N ARG A 213 -1.12 6.83 20.24
CA ARG A 213 -2.30 7.68 20.11
C ARG A 213 -2.10 9.01 20.87
N ARG A 214 -2.64 10.08 20.30
CA ARG A 214 -2.57 11.45 20.84
C ARG A 214 -3.96 12.00 21.15
N PRO A 215 -4.06 13.06 21.97
CA PRO A 215 -5.34 13.64 22.38
C PRO A 215 -6.19 14.19 21.22
N ASP A 216 -5.55 14.57 20.10
CA ASP A 216 -6.22 15.04 18.89
C ASP A 216 -6.90 13.91 18.08
N GLY A 217 -6.74 12.66 18.49
CA GLY A 217 -7.31 11.47 17.84
C GLY A 217 -6.38 10.82 16.82
N GLY A 218 -5.29 11.47 16.42
CA GLY A 218 -4.26 10.92 15.56
C GLY A 218 -3.21 10.09 16.33
N TYR A 219 -2.23 9.59 15.60
CA TYR A 219 -1.11 8.81 16.12
C TYR A 219 0.21 9.47 15.75
N ALA A 220 1.15 9.44 16.68
CA ALA A 220 2.53 9.84 16.41
C ALA A 220 3.27 8.70 15.66
N GLU A 221 4.31 9.06 14.91
CA GLU A 221 5.15 8.08 14.22
C GLU A 221 6.00 7.26 15.19
N LEU A 222 6.56 7.91 16.22
CA LEU A 222 7.45 7.28 17.19
C LEU A 222 6.99 7.58 18.62
N ALA A 223 7.24 6.63 19.52
CA ALA A 223 7.06 6.85 20.94
C ALA A 223 7.81 8.12 21.41
N GLY A 224 7.16 8.93 22.29
CA GLY A 224 7.71 10.18 22.80
C GLY A 224 7.54 11.42 21.90
N GLN A 225 7.10 11.28 20.64
CA GLN A 225 6.71 12.43 19.82
C GLN A 225 5.35 12.98 20.28
N SER A 226 5.22 14.30 20.31
CA SER A 226 3.98 14.97 20.75
C SER A 226 2.98 15.20 19.62
N ALA A 227 3.42 15.29 18.36
CA ALA A 227 2.60 15.59 17.21
C ALA A 227 2.10 14.32 16.51
N SER A 228 0.81 14.30 16.18
CA SER A 228 0.22 13.31 15.28
C SER A 228 0.61 13.60 13.82
N GLN A 229 0.69 12.53 13.03
CA GLN A 229 0.97 12.61 11.60
C GLN A 229 -0.06 11.80 10.81
N THR A 230 -0.46 12.29 9.65
CA THR A 230 -1.50 11.68 8.80
C THR A 230 -1.12 10.26 8.39
N ASN A 231 0.10 10.08 7.85
CA ASN A 231 0.56 8.76 7.42
C ASN A 231 0.75 7.78 8.60
N ALA A 232 1.33 8.25 9.72
CA ALA A 232 1.48 7.44 10.91
C ALA A 232 0.13 7.00 11.50
N THR A 233 -0.87 7.91 11.47
CA THR A 233 -2.24 7.59 11.90
C THR A 233 -2.86 6.53 11.00
N ALA A 234 -2.74 6.67 9.67
CA ALA A 234 -3.25 5.68 8.73
C ALA A 234 -2.57 4.30 8.93
N ALA A 235 -1.24 4.29 9.10
CA ALA A 235 -0.48 3.07 9.34
C ALA A 235 -0.87 2.39 10.66
N ALA A 236 -0.98 3.17 11.75
CA ALA A 236 -1.43 2.65 13.05
C ALA A 236 -2.82 2.02 12.98
N LEU A 237 -3.79 2.71 12.36
CA LEU A 237 -5.15 2.19 12.21
C LEU A 237 -5.20 0.97 11.28
N GLY A 238 -4.42 0.95 10.21
CA GLY A 238 -4.28 -0.21 9.34
C GLY A 238 -3.76 -1.42 10.11
N PHE A 239 -2.68 -1.26 10.89
CA PHE A 239 -2.14 -2.32 11.74
C PHE A 239 -3.15 -2.80 12.79
N LEU A 240 -3.78 -1.86 13.51
CA LEU A 240 -4.77 -2.21 14.56
C LEU A 240 -5.99 -2.93 13.97
N THR A 241 -6.44 -2.55 12.78
CA THR A 241 -7.54 -3.23 12.09
C THR A 241 -7.16 -4.66 11.67
N MET A 242 -5.93 -4.87 11.21
CA MET A 242 -5.43 -6.22 10.83
C MET A 242 -5.39 -7.20 12.01
N HIS A 243 -5.26 -6.70 13.23
CA HIS A 243 -5.04 -7.50 14.44
C HIS A 243 -6.13 -7.32 15.51
N ASP A 244 -7.34 -6.91 15.11
CA ASP A 244 -8.49 -6.71 16.01
C ASP A 244 -8.20 -5.78 17.21
N GLY A 245 -7.18 -4.93 17.07
CA GLY A 245 -6.74 -3.99 18.11
C GLY A 245 -7.43 -2.62 18.06
N MET A 246 -8.35 -2.41 17.11
CA MET A 246 -9.06 -1.16 16.94
C MET A 246 -10.17 -1.02 17.97
N LEU A 247 -10.08 0.00 18.82
CA LEU A 247 -11.12 0.31 19.80
C LEU A 247 -12.20 1.21 19.18
N ALA A 248 -13.47 0.87 19.37
CA ALA A 248 -14.60 1.60 18.79
C ALA A 248 -14.61 3.09 19.18
N GLU A 249 -14.25 3.41 20.44
CA GLU A 249 -14.14 4.80 20.92
C GLU A 249 -13.06 5.63 20.21
N ASN A 250 -12.11 5.00 19.52
CA ASN A 250 -11.06 5.68 18.78
C ASN A 250 -11.43 6.03 17.34
N MET A 251 -12.48 5.42 16.78
CA MET A 251 -12.87 5.61 15.38
C MET A 251 -13.30 7.04 15.07
N ALA A 252 -14.23 7.60 15.85
CA ALA A 252 -14.70 8.96 15.63
C ALA A 252 -13.63 10.04 15.90
N PRO A 253 -12.79 9.95 16.94
CA PRO A 253 -11.63 10.85 17.10
C PRO A 253 -10.66 10.78 15.93
N ALA A 254 -10.33 9.61 15.42
CA ALA A 254 -9.44 9.44 14.27
C ALA A 254 -10.03 10.08 13.00
N ALA A 255 -11.31 9.86 12.74
CA ALA A 255 -11.99 10.50 11.62
C ALA A 255 -11.94 12.03 11.70
N ARG A 256 -12.19 12.62 12.88
CA ARG A 256 -12.05 14.07 13.09
C ARG A 256 -10.60 14.56 12.89
N PHE A 257 -9.61 13.78 13.31
CA PHE A 257 -8.20 14.11 13.05
C PHE A 257 -7.94 14.26 11.54
N PHE A 258 -8.33 13.29 10.72
CA PHE A 258 -8.16 13.39 9.26
C PHE A 258 -8.92 14.59 8.65
N ALA A 259 -10.14 14.87 9.13
CA ALA A 259 -10.90 16.03 8.69
C ALA A 259 -10.16 17.35 8.95
N GLN A 260 -9.48 17.48 10.10
CA GLN A 260 -8.68 18.66 10.46
C GLN A 260 -7.37 18.76 9.64
N MET A 261 -6.93 17.67 9.04
CA MET A 261 -5.75 17.68 8.17
C MET A 261 -6.07 18.21 6.77
N GLN A 262 -7.34 18.34 6.36
CA GLN A 262 -7.64 18.96 5.07
C GLN A 262 -7.19 20.42 5.06
N SER A 263 -6.37 20.78 4.07
CA SER A 263 -5.81 22.12 3.91
C SER A 263 -6.63 22.97 2.94
N ALA A 264 -6.30 24.26 2.85
CA ALA A 264 -7.00 25.20 1.97
C ALA A 264 -6.82 24.87 0.48
N ASP A 265 -5.75 24.19 0.09
CA ASP A 265 -5.54 23.70 -1.28
C ASP A 265 -6.41 22.48 -1.62
N GLY A 266 -7.01 21.85 -0.61
CA GLY A 266 -7.89 20.69 -0.73
C GLY A 266 -7.25 19.35 -0.42
N GLY A 267 -5.92 19.23 -0.44
CA GLY A 267 -5.19 18.02 -0.02
C GLY A 267 -5.16 17.84 1.50
N LEU A 268 -4.70 16.70 1.99
CA LEU A 268 -4.46 16.48 3.40
C LEU A 268 -3.00 16.75 3.74
N LYS A 269 -2.78 17.47 4.86
CA LYS A 269 -1.46 17.81 5.37
C LYS A 269 -0.78 16.59 6.02
N PRO A 270 0.55 16.45 5.94
CA PRO A 270 1.28 15.41 6.66
C PRO A 270 1.17 15.56 8.19
N HIS A 271 1.09 16.78 8.69
CA HIS A 271 0.83 17.11 10.10
C HIS A 271 0.37 18.57 10.25
N ALA A 272 -0.15 18.94 11.42
CA ALA A 272 -0.79 20.23 11.66
C ALA A 272 0.10 21.47 11.41
N ALA A 273 1.41 21.36 11.55
CA ALA A 273 2.33 22.48 11.35
C ALA A 273 2.62 22.82 9.87
N VAL A 274 2.27 21.93 8.92
CA VAL A 274 2.42 22.17 7.47
C VAL A 274 1.17 22.87 6.94
N ARG A 275 1.34 23.80 5.99
CA ARG A 275 0.23 24.57 5.44
C ARG A 275 -0.49 23.87 4.27
N GLY A 276 0.27 23.21 3.39
CA GLY A 276 -0.24 22.54 2.18
C GLY A 276 -0.46 21.05 2.39
N GLY A 277 -1.28 20.46 1.54
CA GLY A 277 -1.46 19.01 1.43
C GLY A 277 -0.37 18.34 0.59
N ASP A 278 -0.24 17.02 0.72
CA ASP A 278 0.53 16.18 -0.19
C ASP A 278 -0.26 14.92 -0.58
N LEU A 279 0.16 14.27 -1.67
CA LEU A 279 -0.57 13.13 -2.23
C LEU A 279 -0.49 11.88 -1.33
N LEU A 280 0.63 11.64 -0.64
CA LEU A 280 0.74 10.53 0.30
C LEU A 280 -0.28 10.67 1.43
N SER A 281 -0.27 11.83 2.09
CA SER A 281 -1.21 12.13 3.19
C SER A 281 -2.66 12.13 2.70
N THR A 282 -2.91 12.64 1.50
CA THR A 282 -4.25 12.67 0.90
C THR A 282 -4.76 11.26 0.63
N PHE A 283 -3.99 10.42 -0.05
CA PHE A 283 -4.39 9.05 -0.35
C PHE A 283 -4.63 8.22 0.92
N THR A 284 -3.66 8.20 1.84
CA THR A 284 -3.74 7.39 3.06
C THR A 284 -4.86 7.86 3.98
N GLY A 285 -5.08 9.17 4.07
CA GLY A 285 -6.17 9.74 4.87
C GLY A 285 -7.55 9.43 4.28
N LEU A 286 -7.73 9.55 2.96
CA LEU A 286 -9.00 9.19 2.30
C LEU A 286 -9.30 7.69 2.41
N LEU A 287 -8.29 6.84 2.23
CA LEU A 287 -8.45 5.39 2.39
C LEU A 287 -8.88 5.04 3.82
N THR A 288 -8.28 5.70 4.81
CA THR A 288 -8.63 5.48 6.21
C THR A 288 -10.05 5.98 6.52
N LEU A 289 -10.44 7.16 6.04
CA LEU A 289 -11.81 7.68 6.19
C LEU A 289 -12.84 6.80 5.51
N TRP A 290 -12.49 6.16 4.39
CA TRP A 290 -13.33 5.14 3.76
C TRP A 290 -13.54 3.95 4.70
N GLY A 291 -12.47 3.40 5.26
CA GLY A 291 -12.53 2.27 6.19
C GLY A 291 -13.27 2.57 7.50
N LEU A 292 -13.28 3.84 7.93
CA LEU A 292 -14.00 4.33 9.12
C LEU A 292 -15.47 4.72 8.83
N ASP A 293 -15.95 4.58 7.59
CA ASP A 293 -17.27 5.09 7.12
C ASP A 293 -17.48 6.57 7.45
N ALA A 294 -16.44 7.38 7.32
CA ALA A 294 -16.40 8.79 7.70
C ALA A 294 -16.19 9.75 6.51
N ARG A 295 -16.58 9.30 5.31
CA ARG A 295 -16.40 10.02 4.04
C ARG A 295 -16.95 11.44 4.03
N GLN A 296 -18.05 11.67 4.72
CA GLN A 296 -18.75 12.95 4.81
C GLN A 296 -17.96 14.05 5.54
N GLN A 297 -16.86 13.71 6.18
CA GLN A 297 -16.02 14.66 6.93
C GLN A 297 -14.99 15.40 6.04
N ILE A 298 -14.90 15.06 4.74
CA ILE A 298 -13.96 15.65 3.79
C ILE A 298 -14.70 16.32 2.64
N ASP A 299 -14.24 17.51 2.24
CA ASP A 299 -14.66 18.13 0.97
C ASP A 299 -13.96 17.41 -0.21
N ALA A 300 -14.64 16.40 -0.75
CA ALA A 300 -14.14 15.62 -1.90
C ALA A 300 -13.93 16.48 -3.16
N ALA A 301 -14.71 17.56 -3.34
CA ALA A 301 -14.54 18.47 -4.47
C ALA A 301 -13.23 19.29 -4.33
N ALA A 302 -12.86 19.67 -3.10
CA ALA A 302 -11.58 20.29 -2.82
C ALA A 302 -10.42 19.31 -3.10
N VAL A 303 -10.52 18.06 -2.65
CA VAL A 303 -9.51 17.03 -2.98
C VAL A 303 -9.37 16.85 -4.49
N ALA A 304 -10.48 16.83 -5.23
CA ALA A 304 -10.44 16.72 -6.69
C ALA A 304 -9.77 17.94 -7.35
N ARG A 305 -9.87 19.14 -6.77
CA ARG A 305 -9.13 20.33 -7.25
C ARG A 305 -7.63 20.19 -6.98
N PHE A 306 -7.25 19.82 -5.78
CA PHE A 306 -5.86 19.55 -5.39
C PHE A 306 -5.21 18.51 -6.31
N LEU A 307 -5.88 17.41 -6.54
CA LEU A 307 -5.38 16.33 -7.40
C LEU A 307 -5.17 16.77 -8.86
N ARG A 308 -6.05 17.64 -9.40
CA ARG A 308 -5.85 18.21 -10.73
C ARG A 308 -4.61 19.11 -10.79
N GLY A 309 -4.33 19.89 -9.74
CA GLY A 309 -3.10 20.68 -9.61
C GLY A 309 -1.84 19.83 -9.54
N ALA A 310 -1.91 18.68 -8.86
CA ALA A 310 -0.80 17.75 -8.73
C ALA A 310 -0.55 16.88 -9.99
N ALA A 311 -1.47 16.85 -10.97
CA ALA A 311 -1.28 16.07 -12.20
C ALA A 311 -0.26 16.73 -13.10
N HIS A 312 0.83 16.01 -13.46
CA HIS A 312 1.86 16.52 -14.35
C HIS A 312 1.43 16.39 -15.83
N PRO A 313 1.62 17.43 -16.67
CA PRO A 313 1.17 17.40 -18.08
C PRO A 313 1.76 16.26 -18.90
N GLY A 314 2.98 15.81 -18.60
CA GLY A 314 3.66 14.69 -19.26
C GLY A 314 3.25 13.31 -18.77
N GLY A 315 2.29 13.21 -17.85
CA GLY A 315 1.96 12.02 -17.10
C GLY A 315 2.67 11.98 -15.75
N GLY A 316 2.19 11.14 -14.85
CA GLY A 316 2.63 11.11 -13.46
C GLY A 316 1.98 12.18 -12.61
N PHE A 317 2.33 12.18 -11.32
CA PHE A 317 1.84 13.14 -10.33
C PHE A 317 3.00 13.73 -9.52
N LEU A 318 2.83 14.98 -9.12
CA LEU A 318 3.68 15.71 -8.17
C LEU A 318 3.27 15.36 -6.73
N ALA A 319 4.18 15.52 -5.78
CA ALA A 319 3.84 15.35 -4.37
C ALA A 319 2.85 16.43 -3.87
N CYS A 320 3.11 17.67 -4.27
CA CYS A 320 2.34 18.88 -3.91
C CYS A 320 2.65 20.00 -4.90
N ASP A 321 1.99 21.16 -4.74
CA ASP A 321 2.17 22.33 -5.61
C ASP A 321 3.61 22.90 -5.62
N ALA A 322 4.38 22.66 -4.56
CA ALA A 322 5.76 23.13 -4.46
C ALA A 322 6.77 22.20 -5.15
N ASP A 323 6.31 21.07 -5.66
CA ASP A 323 7.13 20.06 -6.30
C ASP A 323 7.26 20.35 -7.81
N ASP A 324 8.42 20.03 -8.39
CA ASP A 324 8.73 20.31 -9.80
C ASP A 324 8.87 19.05 -10.66
N ALA A 325 8.84 17.86 -10.06
CA ALA A 325 9.04 16.60 -10.76
C ALA A 325 8.08 15.50 -10.28
N ALA A 326 7.41 14.88 -11.24
CA ALA A 326 6.62 13.67 -10.99
C ALA A 326 7.52 12.45 -10.75
N ASP A 327 7.04 11.50 -9.95
CA ASP A 327 7.66 10.19 -9.79
C ASP A 327 6.65 9.05 -9.66
N VAL A 328 7.13 7.81 -9.61
CA VAL A 328 6.27 6.62 -9.58
C VAL A 328 5.53 6.47 -8.25
N GLU A 329 6.09 6.95 -7.15
CA GLU A 329 5.49 6.91 -5.82
C GLU A 329 4.24 7.81 -5.78
N TYR A 330 4.41 9.09 -6.11
CA TYR A 330 3.27 10.02 -6.13
C TYR A 330 2.28 9.70 -7.26
N THR A 331 2.73 9.06 -8.33
CA THR A 331 1.81 8.53 -9.36
C THR A 331 0.91 7.42 -8.79
N TYR A 332 1.43 6.54 -7.96
CA TYR A 332 0.61 5.54 -7.26
C TYR A 332 -0.44 6.21 -6.37
N TYR A 333 -0.04 7.17 -5.54
CA TYR A 333 -0.99 7.87 -4.66
C TYR A 333 -2.00 8.70 -5.46
N GLY A 334 -1.59 9.32 -6.56
CA GLY A 334 -2.47 10.09 -7.43
C GLY A 334 -3.53 9.22 -8.11
N VAL A 335 -3.13 8.10 -8.71
CA VAL A 335 -4.05 7.12 -9.34
C VAL A 335 -5.00 6.51 -8.29
N GLY A 336 -4.47 6.13 -7.12
CA GLY A 336 -5.28 5.62 -6.02
C GLY A 336 -6.30 6.63 -5.51
N THR A 337 -5.91 7.91 -5.38
CA THR A 337 -6.81 9.01 -4.99
C THR A 337 -7.91 9.23 -6.04
N LEU A 338 -7.57 9.20 -7.35
CA LEU A 338 -8.56 9.26 -8.42
C LEU A 338 -9.60 8.14 -8.30
N ALA A 339 -9.14 6.91 -8.07
CA ALA A 339 -10.02 5.76 -7.90
C ALA A 339 -10.95 5.92 -6.69
N LEU A 340 -10.40 6.34 -5.55
CA LEU A 340 -11.20 6.59 -4.33
C LEU A 340 -12.25 7.69 -4.54
N LEU A 341 -11.91 8.82 -5.18
CA LEU A 341 -12.86 9.91 -5.43
C LEU A 341 -14.01 9.47 -6.34
N ARG A 342 -13.77 8.60 -7.30
CA ARG A 342 -14.84 8.02 -8.13
C ARG A 342 -15.79 7.18 -7.30
N LEU A 343 -15.26 6.33 -6.42
CA LEU A 343 -16.08 5.54 -5.49
C LEU A 343 -16.86 6.43 -4.51
N TRP A 344 -16.23 7.52 -4.07
CA TRP A 344 -16.85 8.51 -3.16
C TRP A 344 -18.12 9.13 -3.73
N SER A 345 -18.10 9.41 -5.04
CA SER A 345 -19.24 10.02 -5.76
C SER A 345 -20.35 9.02 -6.10
N THR A 346 -20.10 7.72 -6.06
CA THR A 346 -21.06 6.67 -6.42
C THR A 346 -21.63 5.93 -5.21
N ALA A 347 -21.03 6.10 -4.05
CA ALA A 347 -21.53 5.49 -2.82
C ALA A 347 -22.78 6.22 -2.32
N PRO A 348 -23.82 5.48 -1.85
CA PRO A 348 -25.08 6.01 -1.35
C PRO A 348 -24.91 6.91 -0.13
#